data_a0071e70dd347890a0afc71212b83889
#
_entry.id   a0071e70dd347890a0afc71212b83889
#
_cell.length_a   1.000
_cell.length_b   1.000
_cell.length_c   1.000
_cell.angle_alpha   90.00
_cell.angle_beta   90.00
_cell.angle_gamma   90.00
#
_symmetry.space_group_name_H-M   'P 1'
#
loop_
_entity.id
_entity.type
_entity.pdbx_description
1 polymer ?
#
loop_
_entity_poly.entity_id
_entity_poly.type
_entity_poly.pdbx_seq_one_letter_code
_entity_poly.pdbx_strand_id
1 'polypeptide(L)'
;MTTIEFVPFDWVDDDFNPEIDRIEVDYQWHEADDSVGLIAYCEKTVKWMRFNLQIKDITDELSYADLAYLKHEIQRNDKEIADERT
;
A
#
# COMPACT_ATOMS: atom_id res chain seq x y z
N MET A 1 -10.92 2.47 5.38
CA MET A 1 -9.51 2.48 4.93
C MET A 1 -8.79 1.28 5.53
N THR A 2 -7.99 0.60 4.74
CA THR A 2 -7.27 -0.60 5.17
C THR A 2 -5.78 -0.30 5.21
N THR A 3 -5.10 -0.82 6.24
CA THR A 3 -3.66 -0.68 6.39
C THR A 3 -3.00 -2.05 6.28
N ILE A 4 -1.99 -2.16 5.44
CA ILE A 4 -1.17 -3.36 5.31
C ILE A 4 0.30 -3.04 5.49
N GLU A 5 1.09 -4.03 5.85
CA GLU A 5 2.53 -3.92 5.89
C GLU A 5 3.11 -4.35 4.54
N PHE A 6 4.08 -3.60 4.04
CA PHE A 6 4.66 -3.82 2.72
C PHE A 6 6.18 -3.81 2.80
N VAL A 7 6.83 -4.71 2.08
CA VAL A 7 8.28 -4.76 2.00
C VAL A 7 8.69 -4.50 0.55
N PRO A 8 9.14 -3.27 0.22
CA PRO A 8 9.63 -2.97 -1.12
C PRO A 8 10.94 -3.71 -1.39
N PHE A 9 11.19 -4.07 -2.64
CA PHE A 9 12.42 -4.75 -3.00
C PHE A 9 13.42 -3.86 -3.74
N ASP A 10 12.98 -2.76 -4.35
CA ASP A 10 13.85 -1.79 -5.01
C ASP A 10 14.12 -0.56 -4.15
N TRP A 11 13.13 -0.13 -3.36
CA TRP A 11 13.28 1.05 -2.53
C TRP A 11 14.27 0.79 -1.40
N VAL A 12 15.25 1.66 -1.28
CA VAL A 12 16.29 1.58 -0.24
C VAL A 12 16.53 2.98 0.30
N ASP A 13 16.72 3.09 1.61
CA ASP A 13 17.14 4.32 2.27
C ASP A 13 18.18 3.96 3.33
N ASP A 14 19.27 4.72 3.36
CA ASP A 14 20.40 4.46 4.28
C ASP A 14 19.98 4.57 5.75
N ASP A 15 18.97 5.36 6.05
CA ASP A 15 18.45 5.55 7.41
C ASP A 15 17.40 4.51 7.81
N PHE A 16 16.94 3.68 6.88
CA PHE A 16 15.96 2.65 7.16
C PHE A 16 16.59 1.50 7.96
N ASN A 17 16.01 1.20 9.12
CA ASN A 17 16.47 0.11 9.98
C ASN A 17 15.38 -0.96 10.07
N PRO A 18 15.55 -2.13 9.41
CA PRO A 18 14.49 -3.15 9.37
C PRO A 18 14.15 -3.76 10.74
N GLU A 19 14.97 -3.54 11.77
CA GLU A 19 14.68 -4.03 13.11
C GLU A 19 13.62 -3.18 13.84
N ILE A 20 13.52 -1.88 13.51
CA ILE A 20 12.63 -0.95 14.19
C ILE A 20 11.69 -0.21 13.24
N ASP A 21 11.97 -0.26 11.94
CA ASP A 21 11.20 0.46 10.92
C ASP A 21 10.36 -0.50 10.11
N ARG A 22 9.23 -0.01 9.61
CA ARG A 22 8.38 -0.75 8.70
C ARG A 22 7.78 0.18 7.67
N ILE A 23 7.33 -0.39 6.58
CA ILE A 23 6.58 0.35 5.57
C ILE A 23 5.12 -0.05 5.72
N GLU A 24 4.25 0.93 5.96
CA GLU A 24 2.82 0.73 6.02
C GLU A 24 2.16 1.37 4.82
N VAL A 25 1.15 0.69 4.28
CA VAL A 25 0.35 1.21 3.19
C VAL A 25 -1.08 1.33 3.65
N ASP A 26 -1.60 2.55 3.65
CA ASP A 26 -3.02 2.80 3.83
C ASP A 26 -3.65 2.87 2.44
N TYR A 27 -4.68 2.07 2.20
CA TYR A 27 -5.35 2.11 0.92
C TYR A 27 -6.86 2.06 1.07
N GLN A 28 -7.53 2.60 0.07
CA GLN A 28 -8.99 2.52 -0.07
C GLN A 28 -9.31 2.18 -1.51
N TRP A 29 -10.03 1.09 -1.67
CA TRP A 29 -10.47 0.62 -2.97
C TRP A 29 -11.80 1.26 -3.32
N HIS A 30 -11.90 1.86 -4.50
CA HIS A 30 -13.12 2.45 -5.03
C HIS A 30 -13.59 1.61 -6.22
N GLU A 31 -14.78 1.04 -6.10
CA GLU A 31 -15.35 0.22 -7.16
C GLU A 31 -15.85 1.08 -8.31
N ALA A 32 -15.92 0.46 -9.50
CA ALA A 32 -16.46 1.11 -10.67
C ALA A 32 -17.97 1.40 -10.47
N ASP A 33 -18.41 2.56 -10.94
CA ASP A 33 -19.82 2.95 -10.93
C ASP A 33 -20.17 3.44 -12.32
N ASP A 34 -20.84 2.58 -13.08
CA ASP A 34 -21.21 2.87 -14.46
C ASP A 34 -22.24 4.01 -14.57
N SER A 35 -23.03 4.23 -13.52
CA SER A 35 -24.07 5.26 -13.54
C SER A 35 -23.51 6.68 -13.56
N VAL A 36 -22.28 6.86 -13.06
CA VAL A 36 -21.58 8.16 -13.02
C VAL A 36 -20.28 8.15 -13.83
N GLY A 37 -20.01 7.06 -14.56
CA GLY A 37 -18.83 6.96 -15.41
C GLY A 37 -17.52 6.77 -14.66
N LEU A 38 -17.56 6.35 -13.39
CA LEU A 38 -16.38 6.10 -12.62
C LEU A 38 -15.77 4.73 -12.93
N ILE A 39 -14.46 4.68 -13.08
CA ILE A 39 -13.71 3.42 -13.20
C ILE A 39 -13.17 3.03 -11.83
N ALA A 40 -12.94 1.73 -11.63
CA ALA A 40 -12.35 1.24 -10.39
C ALA A 40 -10.93 1.78 -10.23
N TYR A 41 -10.60 2.24 -9.02
CA TYR A 41 -9.27 2.74 -8.69
C TYR A 41 -8.96 2.53 -7.23
N CYS A 42 -7.68 2.60 -6.88
CA CYS A 42 -7.22 2.44 -5.51
C CYS A 42 -6.43 3.68 -5.08
N GLU A 43 -6.91 4.34 -4.04
CA GLU A 43 -6.15 5.39 -3.38
C GLU A 43 -5.21 4.74 -2.38
N LYS A 44 -3.94 5.11 -2.41
CA LYS A 44 -2.96 4.56 -1.49
C LYS A 44 -1.94 5.60 -1.04
N THR A 45 -1.50 5.44 0.21
CA THR A 45 -0.43 6.23 0.80
C THR A 45 0.58 5.26 1.39
N VAL A 46 1.85 5.38 1.00
CA VAL A 46 2.93 4.54 1.48
C VAL A 46 3.76 5.34 2.48
N LYS A 47 3.89 4.82 3.69
CA LYS A 47 4.52 5.52 4.80
C LYS A 47 5.66 4.70 5.40
N TRP A 48 6.77 5.37 5.66
CA TRP A 48 7.87 4.80 6.43
C TRP A 48 7.60 5.11 7.91
N MET A 49 7.44 4.06 8.72
CA MET A 49 7.11 4.17 10.13
C MET A 49 8.27 3.65 10.98
N ARG A 50 8.56 4.37 12.06
CA ARG A 50 9.48 3.91 13.11
C ARG A 50 8.71 3.88 14.42
N PHE A 51 8.49 2.68 14.96
CA PHE A 51 7.55 2.47 16.05
C PHE A 51 6.16 2.99 15.65
N ASN A 52 5.61 3.95 16.37
CA ASN A 52 4.31 4.54 16.05
C ASN A 52 4.43 5.92 15.39
N LEU A 53 5.65 6.30 14.97
CA LEU A 53 5.90 7.60 14.36
C LEU A 53 6.11 7.46 12.86
N GLN A 54 5.46 8.34 12.10
CA GLN A 54 5.71 8.44 10.67
C GLN A 54 6.99 9.24 10.45
N ILE A 55 8.00 8.60 9.83
CA ILE A 55 9.25 9.26 9.49
C ILE A 55 9.10 10.04 8.19
N LYS A 56 8.48 9.41 7.16
CA LYS A 56 8.38 10.00 5.84
C LYS A 56 7.27 9.35 5.04
N ASP A 57 6.62 10.14 4.17
CA ASP A 57 5.74 9.62 3.14
C ASP A 57 6.61 9.29 1.92
N ILE A 58 6.60 8.04 1.51
CA ILE A 58 7.42 7.54 0.40
C ILE A 58 6.60 7.11 -0.81
N THR A 59 5.35 7.53 -0.87
CA THR A 59 4.43 7.15 -1.97
C THR A 59 5.04 7.43 -3.33
N ASP A 60 5.68 8.58 -3.49
CA ASP A 60 6.29 9.00 -4.76
C ASP A 60 7.73 8.51 -4.95
N GLU A 61 8.30 7.83 -3.95
CA GLU A 61 9.68 7.37 -4.00
C GLU A 61 9.82 5.93 -4.49
N LEU A 62 8.71 5.19 -4.56
CA LEU A 62 8.73 3.81 -5.00
C LEU A 62 8.99 3.72 -6.50
N SER A 63 9.80 2.73 -6.91
CA SER A 63 10.02 2.42 -8.31
C SER A 63 8.76 1.85 -8.95
N TYR A 64 8.71 1.81 -10.28
CA TYR A 64 7.62 1.19 -11.01
C TYR A 64 7.43 -0.27 -10.61
N ALA A 65 8.55 -1.00 -10.43
CA ALA A 65 8.51 -2.40 -10.03
C ALA A 65 7.90 -2.57 -8.63
N ASP A 66 8.27 -1.71 -7.67
CA ASP A 66 7.70 -1.72 -6.33
C ASP A 66 6.21 -1.35 -6.34
N LEU A 67 5.81 -0.38 -7.15
CA LEU A 67 4.41 -0.01 -7.29
C LEU A 67 3.57 -1.13 -7.88
N ALA A 68 4.09 -1.85 -8.88
CA ALA A 68 3.40 -2.99 -9.47
C ALA A 68 3.25 -4.13 -8.46
N TYR A 69 4.28 -4.40 -7.68
CA TYR A 69 4.24 -5.40 -6.61
C TYR A 69 3.24 -5.02 -5.54
N LEU A 70 3.24 -3.75 -5.12
CA LEU A 70 2.30 -3.23 -4.13
C LEU A 70 0.86 -3.37 -4.60
N LYS A 71 0.58 -3.06 -5.85
CA LYS A 71 -0.75 -3.22 -6.43
C LYS A 71 -1.21 -4.67 -6.35
N HIS A 72 -0.31 -5.61 -6.63
CA HIS A 72 -0.61 -7.03 -6.54
C HIS A 72 -0.92 -7.45 -5.10
N GLU A 73 -0.16 -6.97 -4.13
CA GLU A 73 -0.38 -7.26 -2.72
C GLU A 73 -1.71 -6.69 -2.22
N ILE A 74 -2.07 -5.49 -2.62
CA ILE A 74 -3.35 -4.88 -2.28
C ILE A 74 -4.51 -5.71 -2.84
N GLN A 75 -4.44 -6.11 -4.10
CA GLN A 75 -5.48 -6.91 -4.74
C GLN A 75 -5.64 -8.27 -4.05
N ARG A 76 -4.54 -8.90 -3.69
CA ARG A 76 -4.54 -10.18 -2.99
C ARG A 76 -5.17 -10.05 -1.60
N ASN A 77 -4.81 -9.03 -0.84
CA ASN A 77 -5.35 -8.80 0.50
C ASN A 77 -6.86 -8.51 0.44
N ASP A 78 -7.29 -7.71 -0.52
CA ASP A 78 -8.70 -7.37 -0.70
C ASP A 78 -9.53 -8.60 -1.08
N LYS A 79 -8.99 -9.47 -1.92
CA LYS A 79 -9.63 -10.73 -2.30
C LYS A 79 -9.75 -11.69 -1.10
N GLU A 80 -8.74 -11.78 -0.25
CA GLU A 80 -8.78 -12.60 0.96
C GLU A 80 -9.88 -12.13 1.92
N ILE A 81 -10.02 -10.82 2.10
CA ILE A 81 -11.09 -10.23 2.93
C ILE A 81 -12.47 -10.56 2.33
N ALA A 82 -12.62 -10.47 1.02
CA ALA A 82 -13.89 -10.80 0.35
C ALA A 82 -14.25 -12.27 0.53
N ASP A 83 -13.28 -13.17 0.43
CA ASP A 83 -13.49 -14.61 0.62
C ASP A 83 -13.91 -14.94 2.06
N GLU A 84 -13.39 -14.24 3.05
CA GLU A 84 -13.76 -14.44 4.45
C GLU A 84 -15.22 -14.02 4.74
N ARG A 85 -15.78 -13.14 3.94
CA ARG A 85 -17.16 -12.65 4.11
C ARG A 85 -18.21 -13.57 3.52
N THR A 86 -17.80 -14.50 2.70
CA THR A 86 -18.71 -15.47 2.08
C THR A 86 -18.74 -16.77 2.86
#